data_4821ec4c11ae29dd9800571b625185f5
#
_entry.id   4821ec4c11ae29dd9800571b625185f5
#
_cell.length_a   1.000
_cell.length_b   1.000
_cell.length_c   1.000
_cell.angle_alpha   90.00
_cell.angle_beta   90.00
_cell.angle_gamma   90.00
#
_symmetry.space_group_name_H-M   'P 1'
#
loop_
_entity.id
_entity.type
_entity.pdbx_description
1 polymer ?
#
loop_
_entity_poly.entity_id
_entity_poly.type
_entity_poly.pdbx_seq_one_letter_code
_entity_poly.pdbx_strand_id
1 'polypeptide(L)'
;EDILYHLRCVKNGNTNAHIMADMPFMSYATEQLAYTNATRLMQGGANSVKVEGGEVILKITELLASKGIPVCAHMGLTPQSINRIGGYFVQGRDPSSHDKFITEAKDLENAGAELLLLECIPIGLTKKIVDAVSIPTIGIGAGPATDGQIMVVHDLLGITCLEKPPKFIKNFLEGGETIQSALLNYVRDVKSMAYPSPEHCFE
;
A
#
# COMPACT_ATOMS: atom_id res chain seq x y z
N GLU A 1 14.47 0.17 -14.52
CA GLU A 1 14.64 -1.19 -15.12
C GLU A 1 14.37 -2.29 -14.07
N ASP A 2 14.85 -2.17 -12.84
CA ASP A 2 14.76 -3.21 -11.81
C ASP A 2 13.29 -3.56 -11.47
N ILE A 3 12.42 -2.56 -11.33
CA ILE A 3 10.98 -2.80 -11.12
C ILE A 3 10.36 -3.58 -12.29
N LEU A 4 10.75 -3.27 -13.53
CA LEU A 4 10.27 -4.02 -14.70
C LEU A 4 10.77 -5.46 -14.71
N TYR A 5 11.99 -5.69 -14.23
CA TYR A 5 12.52 -7.04 -14.06
C TYR A 5 11.69 -7.83 -13.02
N HIS A 6 11.48 -7.26 -11.83
CA HIS A 6 10.68 -7.88 -10.79
C HIS A 6 9.23 -8.10 -11.21
N LEU A 7 8.64 -7.12 -11.90
CA LEU A 7 7.29 -7.23 -12.45
C LEU A 7 7.15 -8.43 -13.40
N ARG A 8 8.13 -8.64 -14.30
CA ARG A 8 8.16 -9.82 -15.18
C ARG A 8 8.25 -11.13 -14.41
N CYS A 9 9.07 -11.16 -13.35
CA CYS A 9 9.17 -12.35 -12.48
C CYS A 9 7.83 -12.67 -11.81
N VAL A 10 7.17 -11.66 -11.22
CA VAL A 10 5.86 -11.81 -10.58
C VAL A 10 4.81 -12.25 -11.59
N LYS A 11 4.76 -11.59 -12.76
CA LYS A 11 3.81 -11.93 -13.84
C LYS A 11 3.94 -13.37 -14.29
N ASN A 12 5.17 -13.87 -14.45
CA ASN A 12 5.41 -15.25 -14.90
C ASN A 12 4.92 -16.29 -13.88
N GLY A 13 4.94 -15.99 -12.59
CA GLY A 13 4.44 -16.87 -11.53
C GLY A 13 2.97 -16.64 -11.16
N ASN A 14 2.34 -15.57 -11.67
CA ASN A 14 0.98 -15.20 -11.32
C ASN A 14 -0.03 -15.64 -12.38
N THR A 15 -1.13 -16.25 -11.93
CA THR A 15 -2.22 -16.66 -12.80
C THR A 15 -3.52 -15.87 -12.61
N ASN A 16 -3.79 -15.43 -11.38
CA ASN A 16 -5.12 -14.87 -11.02
C ASN A 16 -5.08 -13.63 -10.14
N ALA A 17 -3.96 -13.32 -9.47
CA ALA A 17 -3.90 -12.18 -8.58
C ALA A 17 -3.72 -10.87 -9.36
N HIS A 18 -4.31 -9.79 -8.84
CA HIS A 18 -4.06 -8.44 -9.34
C HIS A 18 -2.61 -8.05 -9.09
N ILE A 19 -1.93 -7.56 -10.12
CA ILE A 19 -0.54 -7.10 -10.03
C ILE A 19 -0.52 -5.58 -9.99
N MET A 20 -0.17 -5.03 -8.85
CA MET A 20 0.04 -3.60 -8.64
C MET A 20 1.54 -3.30 -8.64
N ALA A 21 2.01 -2.46 -9.55
CA ALA A 21 3.41 -2.13 -9.68
C ALA A 21 3.71 -0.78 -9.02
N ASP A 22 4.67 -0.77 -8.10
CA ASP A 22 5.13 0.46 -7.46
C ASP A 22 5.91 1.32 -8.44
N MET A 23 5.55 2.59 -8.51
CA MET A 23 6.37 3.60 -9.18
C MET A 23 7.49 4.03 -8.24
N PRO A 24 8.78 3.85 -8.60
CA PRO A 24 9.91 4.21 -7.75
C PRO A 24 9.97 5.70 -7.41
N PHE A 25 10.68 6.02 -6.32
CA PHE A 25 10.96 7.39 -5.93
C PHE A 25 11.39 8.26 -7.12
N MET A 26 10.78 9.43 -7.27
CA MET A 26 11.00 10.41 -8.34
C MET A 26 10.65 9.94 -9.77
N SER A 27 10.15 8.72 -9.97
CA SER A 27 9.73 8.26 -11.31
C SER A 27 8.42 8.90 -11.79
N TYR A 28 7.74 9.62 -10.91
CA TYR A 28 6.50 10.37 -11.17
C TYR A 28 6.57 11.83 -10.70
N ALA A 29 7.79 12.39 -10.65
CA ALA A 29 8.00 13.78 -10.20
C ALA A 29 7.42 14.84 -11.15
N THR A 30 7.21 14.50 -12.39
CA THR A 30 6.52 15.33 -13.39
C THR A 30 5.46 14.50 -14.12
N GLU A 31 4.46 15.16 -14.70
CA GLU A 31 3.42 14.50 -15.50
C GLU A 31 4.00 13.62 -16.61
N GLN A 32 5.02 14.13 -17.32
CA GLN A 32 5.68 13.39 -18.39
C GLN A 32 6.39 12.13 -17.88
N LEU A 33 7.10 12.23 -16.75
CA LEU A 33 7.76 11.06 -16.13
C LEU A 33 6.73 10.06 -15.64
N ALA A 34 5.67 10.53 -14.97
CA ALA A 34 4.60 9.68 -14.45
C ALA A 34 3.95 8.88 -15.59
N TYR A 35 3.52 9.56 -16.64
CA TYR A 35 2.90 8.91 -17.80
C TYR A 35 3.83 7.90 -18.48
N THR A 36 5.08 8.30 -18.75
CA THR A 36 6.05 7.43 -19.41
C THR A 36 6.34 6.17 -18.59
N ASN A 37 6.61 6.33 -17.29
CA ASN A 37 6.97 5.21 -16.44
C ASN A 37 5.76 4.31 -16.11
N ALA A 38 4.58 4.88 -15.85
CA ALA A 38 3.36 4.10 -15.66
C ALA A 38 3.02 3.28 -16.91
N THR A 39 3.13 3.86 -18.11
CA THR A 39 2.93 3.15 -19.38
C THR A 39 3.85 1.93 -19.50
N ARG A 40 5.15 2.07 -19.16
CA ARG A 40 6.10 0.96 -19.19
C ARG A 40 5.72 -0.17 -18.23
N LEU A 41 5.24 0.18 -17.02
CA LEU A 41 4.78 -0.79 -16.04
C LEU A 41 3.52 -1.53 -16.52
N MET A 42 2.54 -0.80 -17.04
CA MET A 42 1.32 -1.41 -17.62
C MET A 42 1.64 -2.34 -18.79
N GLN A 43 2.50 -1.92 -19.72
CA GLN A 43 2.97 -2.74 -20.83
C GLN A 43 3.79 -3.95 -20.34
N GLY A 44 4.50 -3.81 -19.21
CA GLY A 44 5.21 -4.89 -18.53
C GLY A 44 4.30 -5.94 -17.90
N GLY A 45 3.00 -5.66 -17.77
CA GLY A 45 1.97 -6.58 -17.30
C GLY A 45 1.41 -6.27 -15.92
N ALA A 46 1.60 -5.05 -15.41
CA ALA A 46 0.87 -4.58 -14.25
C ALA A 46 -0.61 -4.37 -14.60
N ASN A 47 -1.50 -4.54 -13.62
CA ASN A 47 -2.93 -4.20 -13.72
C ASN A 47 -3.21 -2.79 -13.19
N SER A 48 -2.36 -2.28 -12.32
CA SER A 48 -2.40 -0.91 -11.78
C SER A 48 -1.01 -0.46 -11.38
N VAL A 49 -0.86 0.84 -11.13
CA VAL A 49 0.36 1.42 -10.56
C VAL A 49 0.09 2.01 -9.18
N LYS A 50 1.10 2.00 -8.29
CA LYS A 50 1.02 2.66 -6.98
C LYS A 50 1.91 3.89 -6.95
N VAL A 51 1.38 5.00 -6.41
CA VAL A 51 2.08 6.27 -6.18
C VAL A 51 1.90 6.69 -4.72
N GLU A 52 2.93 7.29 -4.12
CA GLU A 52 2.95 7.67 -2.71
C GLU A 52 2.76 9.17 -2.50
N GLY A 53 1.83 9.51 -1.64
CA GLY A 53 1.56 10.87 -1.17
C GLY A 53 0.06 11.14 -1.03
N GLY A 54 -0.28 12.24 -0.36
CA GLY A 54 -1.63 12.78 -0.31
C GLY A 54 -1.83 13.82 -1.43
N GLU A 55 -1.99 15.08 -1.03
CA GLU A 55 -2.21 16.20 -1.96
C GLU A 55 -1.18 16.28 -3.12
N VAL A 56 0.08 15.92 -2.85
CA VAL A 56 1.16 16.06 -3.85
C VAL A 56 1.01 15.16 -5.07
N ILE A 57 0.22 14.09 -5.00
CA ILE A 57 0.01 13.16 -6.12
C ILE A 57 -1.35 13.34 -6.81
N LEU A 58 -2.19 14.30 -6.40
CA LEU A 58 -3.53 14.50 -6.98
C LEU A 58 -3.47 14.68 -8.50
N LYS A 59 -2.64 15.59 -9.00
CA LYS A 59 -2.50 15.84 -10.43
C LYS A 59 -1.98 14.62 -11.20
N ILE A 60 -1.08 13.86 -10.59
CA ILE A 60 -0.54 12.63 -11.20
C ILE A 60 -1.62 11.56 -11.26
N THR A 61 -2.41 11.41 -10.20
CA THR A 61 -3.54 10.47 -10.16
C THR A 61 -4.56 10.81 -11.24
N GLU A 62 -4.99 12.08 -11.34
CA GLU A 62 -5.92 12.58 -12.36
C GLU A 62 -5.40 12.33 -13.78
N LEU A 63 -4.12 12.65 -14.02
CA LEU A 63 -3.49 12.42 -15.32
C LEU A 63 -3.55 10.95 -15.72
N LEU A 64 -3.08 10.05 -14.85
CA LEU A 64 -2.99 8.62 -15.13
C LEU A 64 -4.39 8.01 -15.30
N ALA A 65 -5.33 8.33 -14.41
CA ALA A 65 -6.71 7.88 -14.49
C ALA A 65 -7.38 8.34 -15.81
N SER A 66 -7.17 9.60 -16.24
CA SER A 66 -7.70 10.13 -17.50
C SER A 66 -7.18 9.39 -18.74
N LYS A 67 -6.07 8.65 -18.62
CA LYS A 67 -5.47 7.83 -19.69
C LYS A 67 -5.83 6.34 -19.56
N GLY A 68 -6.72 5.99 -18.62
CA GLY A 68 -7.12 4.61 -18.38
C GLY A 68 -6.07 3.77 -17.66
N ILE A 69 -5.18 4.39 -16.91
CA ILE A 69 -4.21 3.70 -16.05
C ILE A 69 -4.77 3.67 -14.64
N PRO A 70 -5.15 2.49 -14.10
CA PRO A 70 -5.63 2.36 -12.74
C PRO A 70 -4.57 2.75 -11.73
N VAL A 71 -4.92 3.58 -10.74
CA VAL A 71 -4.01 4.12 -9.74
C VAL A 71 -4.40 3.66 -8.34
N CYS A 72 -3.44 3.13 -7.62
CA CYS A 72 -3.48 3.00 -6.16
C CYS A 72 -2.75 4.19 -5.54
N ALA A 73 -3.44 5.00 -4.76
CA ALA A 73 -2.85 6.09 -4.01
C ALA A 73 -2.43 5.60 -2.61
N HIS A 74 -1.19 5.85 -2.21
CA HIS A 74 -0.65 5.38 -0.94
C HIS A 74 -0.51 6.56 0.04
N MET A 75 -1.22 6.46 1.16
CA MET A 75 -1.30 7.46 2.22
C MET A 75 -0.80 6.92 3.56
N GLY A 76 -0.58 7.82 4.50
CA GLY A 76 -0.03 7.50 5.82
C GLY A 76 1.48 7.60 5.83
N LEU A 77 2.16 6.59 6.32
CA LEU A 77 3.60 6.48 6.16
C LEU A 77 3.90 6.20 4.69
N THR A 78 4.71 7.05 4.09
CA THR A 78 5.17 6.91 2.71
C THR A 78 6.68 6.66 2.73
N PRO A 79 7.15 5.41 2.55
CA PRO A 79 8.57 5.05 2.63
C PRO A 79 9.47 5.87 1.70
N GLN A 80 8.98 6.26 0.54
CA GLN A 80 9.73 7.12 -0.39
C GLN A 80 9.99 8.53 0.17
N SER A 81 9.20 8.97 1.15
CA SER A 81 9.36 10.26 1.83
C SER A 81 10.08 10.16 3.18
N ILE A 82 10.69 9.00 3.49
CA ILE A 82 11.25 8.70 4.81
C ILE A 82 12.27 9.73 5.29
N ASN A 83 13.10 10.24 4.40
CA ASN A 83 14.10 11.28 4.71
C ASN A 83 13.45 12.62 5.11
N ARG A 84 12.27 12.93 4.57
CA ARG A 84 11.49 14.13 4.91
C ARG A 84 10.72 13.92 6.22
N ILE A 85 10.17 12.74 6.42
CA ILE A 85 9.42 12.35 7.63
C ILE A 85 10.37 12.21 8.83
N GLY A 86 11.61 11.80 8.59
CA GLY A 86 12.65 11.62 9.61
C GLY A 86 12.68 10.23 10.25
N GLY A 87 11.88 9.28 9.77
CA GLY A 87 11.83 7.90 10.28
C GLY A 87 10.50 7.20 10.01
N TYR A 88 10.42 5.93 10.37
CA TYR A 88 9.23 5.10 10.21
C TYR A 88 8.24 5.35 11.37
N PHE A 89 7.53 6.47 11.31
CA PHE A 89 6.58 6.89 12.36
C PHE A 89 5.14 6.67 11.92
N VAL A 90 4.29 6.29 12.88
CA VAL A 90 2.83 6.25 12.69
C VAL A 90 2.32 7.65 12.35
N GLN A 91 1.55 7.76 11.29
CA GLN A 91 1.00 9.01 10.79
C GLN A 91 -0.44 9.22 11.29
N GLY A 92 -0.81 10.47 11.57
CA GLY A 92 -2.17 10.78 12.01
C GLY A 92 -2.45 10.48 13.49
N ARG A 93 -1.44 10.42 14.36
CA ARG A 93 -1.65 10.31 15.82
C ARG A 93 -2.28 11.54 16.43
N ASP A 94 -2.00 12.71 15.87
CA ASP A 94 -2.61 13.95 16.32
C ASP A 94 -4.03 14.05 15.74
N PRO A 95 -5.09 14.08 16.59
CA PRO A 95 -6.46 14.22 16.14
C PRO A 95 -6.71 15.47 15.28
N SER A 96 -5.93 16.53 15.45
CA SER A 96 -6.05 17.76 14.65
C SER A 96 -5.72 17.55 13.17
N SER A 97 -4.99 16.47 12.84
CA SER A 97 -4.65 16.12 11.47
C SER A 97 -5.71 15.23 10.77
N HIS A 98 -6.67 14.67 11.51
CA HIS A 98 -7.61 13.68 10.97
C HIS A 98 -8.42 14.21 9.80
N ASP A 99 -8.98 15.41 9.89
CA ASP A 99 -9.80 16.02 8.83
C ASP A 99 -8.99 16.18 7.54
N LYS A 100 -7.70 16.48 7.67
CA LYS A 100 -6.79 16.56 6.51
C LYS A 100 -6.65 15.20 5.83
N PHE A 101 -6.39 14.11 6.58
CA PHE A 101 -6.28 12.77 6.01
C PHE A 101 -7.57 12.32 5.31
N ILE A 102 -8.73 12.62 5.91
CA ILE A 102 -10.03 12.28 5.33
C ILE A 102 -10.27 13.07 4.04
N THR A 103 -9.94 14.36 4.04
CA THR A 103 -10.06 15.23 2.86
C THR A 103 -9.14 14.73 1.73
N GLU A 104 -7.87 14.47 2.03
CA GLU A 104 -6.91 13.95 1.05
C GLU A 104 -7.38 12.60 0.44
N ALA A 105 -7.96 11.70 1.24
CA ALA A 105 -8.48 10.44 0.73
C ALA A 105 -9.63 10.64 -0.28
N LYS A 106 -10.58 11.55 0.04
CA LYS A 106 -11.66 11.92 -0.87
C LYS A 106 -11.17 12.60 -2.13
N ASP A 107 -10.19 13.48 -2.01
CA ASP A 107 -9.62 14.19 -3.15
C ASP A 107 -8.90 13.23 -4.10
N LEU A 108 -8.21 12.21 -3.55
CA LEU A 108 -7.58 11.16 -4.35
C LEU A 108 -8.61 10.28 -5.07
N GLU A 109 -9.71 9.90 -4.39
CA GLU A 109 -10.82 9.20 -5.03
C GLU A 109 -11.43 10.06 -6.15
N ASN A 110 -11.70 11.34 -5.91
CA ASN A 110 -12.23 12.27 -6.90
C ASN A 110 -11.27 12.49 -8.08
N ALA A 111 -9.95 12.43 -7.83
CA ALA A 111 -8.93 12.46 -8.88
C ALA A 111 -8.85 11.17 -9.70
N GLY A 112 -9.62 10.15 -9.35
CA GLY A 112 -9.71 8.90 -10.08
C GLY A 112 -8.82 7.77 -9.56
N ALA A 113 -8.34 7.83 -8.30
CA ALA A 113 -7.76 6.66 -7.67
C ALA A 113 -8.80 5.54 -7.58
N GLU A 114 -8.39 4.31 -7.88
CA GLU A 114 -9.26 3.13 -7.81
C GLU A 114 -9.00 2.27 -6.58
N LEU A 115 -7.90 2.55 -5.86
CA LEU A 115 -7.50 1.90 -4.62
C LEU A 115 -6.82 2.91 -3.70
N LEU A 116 -7.03 2.78 -2.39
CA LEU A 116 -6.21 3.44 -1.37
C LEU A 116 -5.39 2.42 -0.60
N LEU A 117 -4.09 2.65 -0.50
CA LEU A 117 -3.21 1.96 0.44
C LEU A 117 -3.00 2.87 1.65
N LEU A 118 -3.24 2.33 2.85
CA LEU A 118 -3.11 3.02 4.12
C LEU A 118 -2.00 2.35 4.93
N GLU A 119 -0.90 3.08 5.22
CA GLU A 119 0.25 2.54 5.96
C GLU A 119 0.48 3.25 7.27
N CYS A 120 0.64 2.46 8.35
CA CYS A 120 1.00 2.94 9.68
C CYS A 120 0.13 4.11 10.15
N ILE A 121 -1.19 3.89 10.15
CA ILE A 121 -2.23 4.84 10.58
C ILE A 121 -2.97 4.26 11.79
N PRO A 122 -3.31 5.06 12.84
CA PRO A 122 -4.13 4.60 13.95
C PRO A 122 -5.49 4.04 13.52
N ILE A 123 -5.96 2.98 14.19
CA ILE A 123 -7.22 2.29 13.83
C ILE A 123 -8.43 3.24 13.78
N GLY A 124 -8.50 4.21 14.72
CA GLY A 124 -9.60 5.17 14.77
C GLY A 124 -9.63 6.11 13.56
N LEU A 125 -8.45 6.52 13.05
CA LEU A 125 -8.36 7.33 11.84
C LEU A 125 -8.60 6.48 10.59
N THR A 126 -8.03 5.28 10.53
CA THR A 126 -8.27 4.34 9.42
C THR A 126 -9.75 4.13 9.19
N LYS A 127 -10.51 3.84 10.27
CA LYS A 127 -11.96 3.67 10.14
C LYS A 127 -12.65 4.88 9.55
N LYS A 128 -12.31 6.10 9.99
CA LYS A 128 -12.89 7.34 9.44
C LYS A 128 -12.57 7.53 7.96
N ILE A 129 -11.36 7.17 7.53
CA ILE A 129 -10.96 7.24 6.11
C ILE A 129 -11.78 6.23 5.30
N VAL A 130 -11.85 4.97 5.74
CA VAL A 130 -12.62 3.91 5.07
C VAL A 130 -14.10 4.28 4.95
N ASP A 131 -14.70 4.80 6.03
CA ASP A 131 -16.10 5.24 6.00
C ASP A 131 -16.35 6.46 5.06
N ALA A 132 -15.30 7.17 4.66
CA ALA A 132 -15.39 8.41 3.88
C ALA A 132 -15.18 8.24 2.36
N VAL A 133 -14.71 7.07 1.92
CA VAL A 133 -14.44 6.75 0.51
C VAL A 133 -15.26 5.55 0.06
N SER A 134 -15.45 5.40 -1.26
CA SER A 134 -16.19 4.26 -1.86
C SER A 134 -15.27 3.26 -2.55
N ILE A 135 -14.03 3.65 -2.83
CA ILE A 135 -13.03 2.78 -3.45
C ILE A 135 -12.45 1.79 -2.45
N PRO A 136 -12.03 0.59 -2.89
CA PRO A 136 -11.41 -0.39 -2.01
C PRO A 136 -10.17 0.14 -1.30
N THR A 137 -9.99 -0.28 -0.05
CA THR A 137 -8.89 0.13 0.81
C THR A 137 -8.01 -1.07 1.19
N ILE A 138 -6.70 -0.89 1.18
CA ILE A 138 -5.72 -1.90 1.58
C ILE A 138 -4.91 -1.35 2.76
N GLY A 139 -4.72 -2.15 3.79
CA GLY A 139 -3.98 -1.75 5.00
C GLY A 139 -2.63 -2.46 5.15
N ILE A 140 -1.65 -1.72 5.66
CA ILE A 140 -0.42 -2.26 6.24
C ILE A 140 -0.10 -1.48 7.51
N GLY A 141 -0.26 -2.12 8.67
CA GLY A 141 -0.18 -1.39 9.94
C GLY A 141 -1.27 -0.33 10.14
N ALA A 142 -2.43 -0.51 9.50
CA ALA A 142 -3.58 0.40 9.57
C ALA A 142 -4.81 -0.23 10.25
N GLY A 143 -4.65 -1.42 10.83
CA GLY A 143 -5.72 -2.16 11.50
C GLY A 143 -6.68 -2.87 10.54
N PRO A 144 -7.73 -3.52 11.09
CA PRO A 144 -8.59 -4.43 10.34
C PRO A 144 -9.76 -3.77 9.61
N ALA A 145 -9.90 -2.44 9.65
CA ALA A 145 -11.06 -1.75 9.07
C ALA A 145 -11.00 -1.65 7.53
N THR A 146 -9.85 -1.89 6.92
CA THR A 146 -9.67 -1.87 5.46
C THR A 146 -10.21 -3.15 4.81
N ASP A 147 -10.54 -3.09 3.52
CA ASP A 147 -11.10 -4.21 2.75
C ASP A 147 -10.10 -5.35 2.53
N GLY A 148 -8.81 -5.06 2.60
CA GLY A 148 -7.74 -6.04 2.49
C GLY A 148 -6.48 -5.61 3.23
N GLN A 149 -5.51 -6.54 3.30
CA GLN A 149 -4.22 -6.32 3.94
C GLN A 149 -3.09 -6.64 2.97
N ILE A 150 -1.99 -5.91 3.08
CA ILE A 150 -0.74 -6.22 2.38
C ILE A 150 0.39 -6.33 3.41
N MET A 151 1.41 -7.10 3.11
CA MET A 151 2.62 -7.24 3.92
C MET A 151 3.82 -7.47 3.02
N VAL A 152 4.97 -6.90 3.40
CA VAL A 152 6.24 -7.19 2.72
C VAL A 152 6.57 -8.66 2.89
N VAL A 153 6.87 -9.35 1.79
CA VAL A 153 7.12 -10.81 1.81
C VAL A 153 8.27 -11.20 2.74
N HIS A 154 9.30 -10.34 2.87
CA HIS A 154 10.41 -10.58 3.80
C HIS A 154 9.95 -10.57 5.27
N ASP A 155 9.03 -9.67 5.62
CA ASP A 155 8.44 -9.59 6.96
C ASP A 155 7.53 -10.79 7.22
N LEU A 156 6.70 -11.15 6.24
CA LEU A 156 5.80 -12.30 6.30
C LEU A 156 6.56 -13.60 6.55
N LEU A 157 7.75 -13.74 5.95
CA LEU A 157 8.60 -14.92 6.08
C LEU A 157 9.61 -14.83 7.24
N GLY A 158 9.65 -13.70 7.97
CA GLY A 158 10.58 -13.51 9.09
C GLY A 158 12.05 -13.45 8.68
N ILE A 159 12.35 -13.07 7.42
CA ILE A 159 13.73 -12.94 6.91
C ILE A 159 14.23 -11.50 6.88
N THR A 160 13.43 -10.55 7.36
CA THR A 160 13.85 -9.17 7.58
C THR A 160 14.76 -9.09 8.80
N CYS A 161 15.98 -8.57 8.61
CA CYS A 161 16.96 -8.41 9.69
C CYS A 161 16.75 -7.10 10.45
N LEU A 162 15.63 -6.92 11.14
CA LEU A 162 15.37 -5.76 12.00
C LEU A 162 15.54 -6.16 13.47
N GLU A 163 16.31 -5.37 14.23
CA GLU A 163 16.42 -5.56 15.69
C GLU A 163 15.07 -5.39 16.41
N LYS A 164 14.24 -4.47 15.91
CA LYS A 164 12.89 -4.19 16.41
C LYS A 164 11.92 -4.07 15.24
N PRO A 165 11.29 -5.17 14.82
CA PRO A 165 10.30 -5.11 13.77
C PRO A 165 9.08 -4.28 14.21
N PRO A 166 8.44 -3.54 13.28
CA PRO A 166 7.16 -2.90 13.54
C PRO A 166 6.12 -3.90 14.07
N LYS A 167 5.28 -3.46 15.00
CA LYS A 167 4.35 -4.37 15.69
C LYS A 167 3.28 -5.00 14.76
N PHE A 168 3.04 -4.43 13.59
CA PHE A 168 2.12 -5.03 12.61
C PHE A 168 2.73 -6.22 11.86
N ILE A 169 4.04 -6.45 11.97
CA ILE A 169 4.70 -7.59 11.34
C ILE A 169 4.39 -8.87 12.13
N LYS A 170 3.92 -9.89 11.39
CA LYS A 170 3.75 -11.25 11.89
C LYS A 170 4.52 -12.20 10.98
N ASN A 171 5.40 -13.00 11.58
CA ASN A 171 6.11 -14.06 10.87
C ASN A 171 5.18 -15.26 10.69
N PHE A 172 4.69 -15.48 9.48
CA PHE A 172 3.81 -16.61 9.14
C PHE A 172 4.56 -17.90 8.81
N LEU A 173 5.90 -17.83 8.69
CA LEU A 173 6.73 -19.02 8.52
C LEU A 173 7.02 -19.67 9.88
N GLU A 174 6.96 -18.93 10.97
CA GLU A 174 7.11 -19.49 12.32
C GLU A 174 5.97 -20.45 12.62
N GLY A 175 6.32 -21.73 12.83
CA GLY A 175 5.33 -22.83 12.94
C GLY A 175 4.75 -23.32 11.62
N GLY A 176 5.19 -22.77 10.49
CA GLY A 176 4.91 -23.27 9.14
C GLY A 176 6.04 -24.15 8.62
N GLU A 177 5.70 -25.13 7.79
CA GLU A 177 6.69 -26.06 7.24
C GLU A 177 7.35 -25.53 5.96
N THR A 178 6.65 -24.67 5.21
CA THR A 178 7.09 -24.20 3.89
C THR A 178 6.68 -22.75 3.64
N ILE A 179 7.38 -22.07 2.72
CA ILE A 179 7.00 -20.73 2.24
C ILE A 179 5.54 -20.73 1.71
N GLN A 180 5.15 -21.79 1.00
CA GLN A 180 3.79 -21.90 0.49
C GLN A 180 2.76 -21.96 1.62
N SER A 181 2.99 -22.73 2.68
CA SER A 181 2.09 -22.78 3.84
C SER A 181 2.02 -21.46 4.57
N ALA A 182 3.13 -20.72 4.69
CA ALA A 182 3.15 -19.37 5.28
C ALA A 182 2.25 -18.41 4.49
N LEU A 183 2.36 -18.38 3.17
CA LEU A 183 1.51 -17.53 2.31
C LEU A 183 0.03 -17.93 2.41
N LEU A 184 -0.29 -19.21 2.42
CA LEU A 184 -1.67 -19.70 2.58
C LEU A 184 -2.24 -19.33 3.96
N ASN A 185 -1.44 -19.43 5.02
CA ASN A 185 -1.84 -19.02 6.36
C ASN A 185 -2.12 -17.51 6.43
N TYR A 186 -1.26 -16.68 5.82
CA TYR A 186 -1.51 -15.25 5.72
C TYR A 186 -2.84 -14.95 5.04
N VAL A 187 -3.07 -15.52 3.86
CA VAL A 187 -4.32 -15.33 3.11
C VAL A 187 -5.54 -15.77 3.91
N ARG A 188 -5.46 -16.91 4.59
CA ARG A 188 -6.53 -17.42 5.46
C ARG A 188 -6.81 -16.45 6.62
N ASP A 189 -5.77 -16.02 7.33
CA ASP A 189 -5.89 -15.16 8.51
C ASP A 189 -6.44 -13.77 8.14
N VAL A 190 -6.03 -13.22 6.98
CA VAL A 190 -6.62 -11.97 6.46
C VAL A 190 -8.09 -12.16 6.12
N LYS A 191 -8.46 -13.21 5.37
CA LYS A 191 -9.85 -13.46 4.97
C LYS A 191 -10.78 -13.77 6.13
N SER A 192 -10.27 -14.38 7.19
CA SER A 192 -11.03 -14.66 8.41
C SER A 192 -10.99 -13.53 9.42
N MET A 193 -10.32 -12.41 9.12
CA MET A 193 -10.10 -11.29 10.02
C MET A 193 -9.33 -11.67 11.31
N ALA A 194 -8.59 -12.77 11.29
CA ALA A 194 -7.70 -13.16 12.38
C ALA A 194 -6.40 -12.34 12.37
N TYR A 195 -6.05 -11.75 11.24
CA TYR A 195 -4.95 -10.80 11.08
C TYR A 195 -5.44 -9.56 10.31
N PRO A 196 -5.09 -8.33 10.75
CA PRO A 196 -4.32 -8.01 11.95
C PRO A 196 -5.19 -8.14 13.23
N SER A 197 -4.62 -8.73 14.29
CA SER A 197 -5.19 -8.73 15.63
C SER A 197 -4.87 -7.42 16.38
N PRO A 198 -5.49 -7.12 17.53
CA PRO A 198 -5.27 -5.86 18.27
C PRO A 198 -3.79 -5.56 18.57
N GLU A 199 -2.99 -6.58 18.82
CA GLU A 199 -1.54 -6.45 19.07
C GLU A 199 -0.77 -5.93 17.86
N HIS A 200 -1.30 -6.10 16.65
CA HIS A 200 -0.71 -5.62 15.39
C HIS A 200 -1.17 -4.19 15.01
N CYS A 201 -2.04 -3.57 15.81
CA CYS A 201 -2.66 -2.29 15.48
C CYS A 201 -2.03 -1.12 16.23
N PHE A 202 -2.08 0.07 15.65
CA PHE A 202 -1.68 1.33 16.29
C PHE A 202 -2.93 2.08 16.80
N GLU A 203 -2.78 2.65 18.01
CA GLU A 203 -3.74 3.58 18.61
C GLU A 203 -3.35 5.03 18.30
#